data_fdb85c9aaa3fb1b69a47c38bbbe1da2e
#
_entry.id   fdb85c9aaa3fb1b69a47c38bbbe1da2e
#
_cell.length_a   1.000
_cell.length_b   1.000
_cell.length_c   1.000
_cell.angle_alpha   90.00
_cell.angle_beta   90.00
_cell.angle_gamma   90.00
#
_symmetry.space_group_name_H-M   'P 1'
#
loop_
_entity.id
_entity.type
_entity.pdbx_description
1 polymer ?
#
loop_
_entity_poly.entity_id
_entity_poly.type
_entity_poly.pdbx_seq_one_letter_code
_entity_poly.pdbx_strand_id
1 'polypeptide(L)'
;DNVIGTMTNDPPFAWHLQNIGNYVNLSGTDKAPLTVQGQKFPAASSGNGMHGLPGSFLSPDRFVRVSQFVLNTPAATTDAQERRAWHIMNNFDIPFGAIHLDSSSGYGGGVNSNEYTEWVVVANLKTKTYKIRSFENPGILSVNFSDWDLNGKSLQSTPLLK
;
A
#
# COMPACT_ATOMS: atom_id res chain seq x y z
N ASP A 1 -10.94 -16.79 4.69
CA ASP A 1 -10.42 -16.26 3.40
C ASP A 1 -10.24 -14.76 3.48
N ASN A 2 -9.19 -14.22 2.86
CA ASN A 2 -8.96 -12.79 2.75
C ASN A 2 -9.73 -12.23 1.54
N VAL A 3 -11.01 -11.94 1.74
CA VAL A 3 -11.92 -11.46 0.69
C VAL A 3 -11.61 -10.03 0.21
N ILE A 4 -10.82 -9.27 0.97
CA ILE A 4 -10.41 -7.91 0.60
C ILE A 4 -9.13 -7.94 -0.25
N GLY A 5 -8.33 -8.99 -0.10
CA GLY A 5 -7.06 -9.15 -0.83
C GLY A 5 -5.92 -8.26 -0.32
N THR A 6 -6.04 -7.73 0.91
CA THR A 6 -5.04 -6.86 1.53
C THR A 6 -4.60 -7.40 2.88
N MET A 7 -3.38 -7.07 3.29
CA MET A 7 -2.82 -7.43 4.58
C MET A 7 -1.78 -6.38 5.02
N THR A 8 -1.72 -6.11 6.32
CA THR A 8 -0.68 -5.34 6.97
C THR A 8 -0.16 -6.09 8.19
N ASN A 9 0.94 -5.64 8.79
CA ASN A 9 1.69 -6.44 9.75
C ASN A 9 1.05 -6.57 11.13
N ASP A 10 0.23 -5.59 11.57
CA ASP A 10 -0.26 -5.52 12.95
C ASP A 10 -1.49 -4.59 13.05
N PRO A 11 -2.49 -4.81 13.90
CA PRO A 11 -2.81 -6.02 14.68
C PRO A 11 -3.18 -7.26 13.85
N PRO A 12 -3.62 -8.39 14.47
CA PRO A 12 -4.03 -9.57 13.73
C PRO A 12 -5.14 -9.30 12.70
N PHE A 13 -5.13 -10.02 11.59
CA PHE A 13 -6.04 -9.80 10.46
C PHE A 13 -7.52 -9.71 10.84
N ALA A 14 -7.98 -10.56 11.79
CA ALA A 14 -9.36 -10.52 12.27
C ALA A 14 -9.74 -9.16 12.90
N TRP A 15 -8.81 -8.50 13.54
CA TRP A 15 -9.01 -7.15 14.07
C TRP A 15 -9.19 -6.12 12.94
N HIS A 16 -8.39 -6.22 11.89
CA HIS A 16 -8.52 -5.34 10.72
C HIS A 16 -9.89 -5.48 10.05
N LEU A 17 -10.43 -6.71 9.98
CA LEU A 17 -11.78 -6.95 9.43
C LEU A 17 -12.88 -6.30 10.29
N GLN A 18 -12.70 -6.22 11.60
CA GLN A 18 -13.63 -5.49 12.47
C GLN A 18 -13.46 -3.98 12.30
N ASN A 19 -12.21 -3.49 12.31
CA ASN A 19 -11.90 -2.07 12.23
C ASN A 19 -12.37 -1.43 10.93
N ILE A 20 -12.31 -2.13 9.79
CA ILE A 20 -12.74 -1.56 8.50
C ILE A 20 -14.22 -1.22 8.51
N GLY A 21 -15.03 -1.85 9.39
CA GLY A 21 -16.42 -1.51 9.61
C GLY A 21 -16.66 -0.07 10.09
N ASN A 22 -15.67 0.56 10.74
CA ASN A 22 -15.74 1.96 11.15
C ASN A 22 -15.63 2.94 9.95
N TYR A 23 -15.26 2.44 8.77
CA TYR A 23 -14.97 3.22 7.57
C TYR A 23 -15.98 2.96 6.44
N VAL A 24 -17.16 2.46 6.76
CA VAL A 24 -18.24 2.17 5.80
C VAL A 24 -18.72 3.39 5.02
N ASN A 25 -18.43 4.59 5.50
CA ASN A 25 -18.77 5.85 4.82
C ASN A 25 -17.77 6.23 3.73
N LEU A 26 -16.61 5.61 3.67
CA LEU A 26 -15.64 5.85 2.59
C LEU A 26 -16.15 5.28 1.27
N SER A 27 -15.94 6.04 0.21
CA SER A 27 -16.39 5.68 -1.14
C SER A 27 -15.46 6.29 -2.18
N GLY A 28 -15.19 5.56 -3.27
CA GLY A 28 -14.55 6.12 -4.46
C GLY A 28 -15.43 7.10 -5.23
N THR A 29 -16.74 7.18 -4.89
CA THR A 29 -17.69 8.08 -5.50
C THR A 29 -17.94 9.29 -4.61
N ASP A 30 -17.94 10.47 -5.20
CA ASP A 30 -18.21 11.71 -4.50
C ASP A 30 -19.64 11.74 -3.93
N LYS A 31 -19.78 12.33 -2.76
CA LYS A 31 -21.07 12.53 -2.08
C LYS A 31 -21.80 13.73 -2.66
N ALA A 32 -23.12 13.63 -2.71
CA ALA A 32 -23.98 14.77 -3.05
C ALA A 32 -23.79 15.93 -2.05
N PRO A 33 -24.05 17.18 -2.48
CA PRO A 33 -24.05 18.32 -1.57
C PRO A 33 -24.99 18.11 -0.38
N LEU A 34 -24.59 18.54 0.79
CA LEU A 34 -25.50 18.65 1.93
C LEU A 34 -26.56 19.71 1.62
N THR A 35 -27.83 19.39 1.83
CA THR A 35 -28.91 20.33 1.67
C THR A 35 -29.64 20.56 2.99
N VAL A 36 -29.68 21.81 3.44
CA VAL A 36 -30.39 22.22 4.66
C VAL A 36 -31.32 23.36 4.33
N GLN A 37 -32.60 23.20 4.60
CA GLN A 37 -33.63 24.21 4.32
C GLN A 37 -33.57 24.77 2.88
N GLY A 38 -33.31 23.92 1.90
CA GLY A 38 -33.19 24.30 0.50
C GLY A 38 -31.84 24.88 0.06
N GLN A 39 -30.98 25.24 1.00
CA GLN A 39 -29.61 25.68 0.71
C GLN A 39 -28.66 24.49 0.52
N LYS A 40 -27.88 24.51 -0.57
CA LYS A 40 -26.90 23.48 -0.88
C LYS A 40 -25.50 23.87 -0.43
N PHE A 41 -24.82 22.91 0.21
CA PHE A 41 -23.44 23.03 0.65
C PHE A 41 -22.60 21.95 -0.08
N PRO A 42 -22.00 22.28 -1.23
CA PRO A 42 -21.15 21.35 -1.97
C PRO A 42 -19.81 21.16 -1.25
N ALA A 43 -19.17 20.03 -1.51
CA ALA A 43 -17.77 19.86 -1.11
C ALA A 43 -16.87 20.85 -1.88
N ALA A 44 -15.73 21.22 -1.29
CA ALA A 44 -14.80 22.17 -1.90
C ALA A 44 -14.10 21.61 -3.16
N SER A 45 -14.00 20.28 -3.29
CA SER A 45 -13.36 19.62 -4.43
C SER A 45 -13.88 18.20 -4.60
N SER A 46 -13.51 17.54 -5.71
CA SER A 46 -13.69 16.10 -5.91
C SER A 46 -12.88 15.27 -4.91
N GLY A 47 -13.25 14.00 -4.74
CA GLY A 47 -12.63 13.08 -3.78
C GLY A 47 -13.27 13.11 -2.39
N ASN A 48 -14.37 13.84 -2.20
CA ASN A 48 -15.02 13.97 -0.90
C ASN A 48 -15.59 12.63 -0.36
N GLY A 49 -15.83 11.64 -1.22
CA GLY A 49 -16.21 10.30 -0.80
C GLY A 49 -15.13 9.62 0.03
N MET A 50 -13.85 10.01 -0.13
CA MET A 50 -12.72 9.52 0.65
C MET A 50 -12.37 10.42 1.85
N HIS A 51 -13.21 11.42 2.17
CA HIS A 51 -12.97 12.26 3.34
C HIS A 51 -12.98 11.43 4.62
N GLY A 52 -11.90 11.55 5.41
CA GLY A 52 -11.68 10.71 6.60
C GLY A 52 -10.87 9.43 6.32
N LEU A 53 -10.37 9.23 5.09
CA LEU A 53 -9.40 8.17 4.82
C LEU A 53 -8.16 8.36 5.69
N PRO A 54 -7.75 7.35 6.51
CA PRO A 54 -6.63 7.53 7.41
C PRO A 54 -5.30 7.64 6.64
N GLY A 55 -4.48 8.61 7.03
CA GLY A 55 -3.24 8.96 6.33
C GLY A 55 -1.95 8.58 7.04
N SER A 56 -2.01 8.10 8.29
CA SER A 56 -0.80 7.77 9.04
C SER A 56 -0.10 6.51 8.52
N PHE A 57 1.13 6.28 8.99
CA PHE A 57 1.90 5.07 8.65
C PHE A 57 1.61 3.88 9.58
N LEU A 58 0.72 4.03 10.54
CA LEU A 58 0.28 2.94 11.39
C LEU A 58 -0.33 1.80 10.56
N SER A 59 -0.07 0.56 10.96
CA SER A 59 -0.58 -0.62 10.26
C SER A 59 -2.11 -0.63 10.09
N PRO A 60 -2.93 -0.27 11.10
CA PRO A 60 -4.38 -0.14 10.94
C PRO A 60 -4.80 0.87 9.86
N ASP A 61 -4.15 2.01 9.83
CA ASP A 61 -4.45 3.09 8.87
C ASP A 61 -4.04 2.69 7.45
N ARG A 62 -2.89 2.04 7.32
CA ARG A 62 -2.44 1.47 6.05
C ARG A 62 -3.40 0.40 5.53
N PHE A 63 -3.92 -0.46 6.42
CA PHE A 63 -4.90 -1.49 6.04
C PHE A 63 -6.17 -0.87 5.45
N VAL A 64 -6.77 0.12 6.12
CA VAL A 64 -7.97 0.81 5.63
C VAL A 64 -7.68 1.48 4.29
N ARG A 65 -6.57 2.20 4.18
CA ARG A 65 -6.19 2.94 2.96
C ARG A 65 -5.96 2.01 1.77
N VAL A 66 -5.17 0.94 1.93
CA VAL A 66 -4.91 -0.01 0.84
C VAL A 66 -6.18 -0.76 0.45
N SER A 67 -7.03 -1.12 1.41
CA SER A 67 -8.32 -1.78 1.13
C SER A 67 -9.22 -0.90 0.27
N GLN A 68 -9.34 0.40 0.60
CA GLN A 68 -10.12 1.34 -0.21
C GLN A 68 -9.55 1.48 -1.63
N PHE A 69 -8.24 1.55 -1.80
CA PHE A 69 -7.64 1.64 -3.13
C PHE A 69 -7.84 0.36 -3.95
N VAL A 70 -7.67 -0.82 -3.35
CA VAL A 70 -7.89 -2.10 -4.04
C VAL A 70 -9.34 -2.28 -4.43
N LEU A 71 -10.28 -2.05 -3.51
CA LEU A 71 -11.72 -2.23 -3.75
C LEU A 71 -12.27 -1.26 -4.81
N ASN A 72 -11.72 -0.05 -4.90
CA ASN A 72 -12.15 0.95 -5.89
C ASN A 72 -11.34 0.88 -7.21
N THR A 73 -10.34 -0.01 -7.32
CA THR A 73 -9.57 -0.18 -8.55
C THR A 73 -10.34 -1.06 -9.54
N PRO A 74 -10.77 -0.54 -10.70
CA PRO A 74 -11.53 -1.34 -11.65
C PRO A 74 -10.65 -2.45 -12.28
N ALA A 75 -11.28 -3.52 -12.74
CA ALA A 75 -10.60 -4.57 -13.49
C ALA A 75 -9.96 -4.00 -14.77
N ALA A 76 -8.81 -4.56 -15.17
CA ALA A 76 -8.07 -4.10 -16.33
C ALA A 76 -7.18 -5.22 -16.92
N THR A 77 -6.49 -4.91 -18.03
CA THR A 77 -5.45 -5.77 -18.59
C THR A 77 -4.30 -5.96 -17.59
N THR A 78 -3.51 -7.02 -17.77
CA THR A 78 -2.38 -7.33 -16.89
C THR A 78 -1.42 -6.15 -16.71
N ASP A 79 -1.05 -5.48 -17.81
CA ASP A 79 -0.12 -4.33 -17.76
C ASP A 79 -0.74 -3.11 -17.05
N ALA A 80 -2.03 -2.88 -17.26
CA ALA A 80 -2.74 -1.80 -16.56
C ALA A 80 -2.88 -2.10 -15.06
N GLN A 81 -3.12 -3.34 -14.67
CA GLN A 81 -3.15 -3.74 -13.26
C GLN A 81 -1.80 -3.59 -12.58
N GLU A 82 -0.71 -3.93 -13.27
CA GLU A 82 0.63 -3.73 -12.75
C GLU A 82 0.93 -2.25 -12.50
N ARG A 83 0.61 -1.36 -13.47
CA ARG A 83 0.76 0.09 -13.25
C ARG A 83 -0.07 0.59 -12.06
N ARG A 84 -1.31 0.12 -11.93
CA ARG A 84 -2.18 0.47 -10.79
C ARG A 84 -1.61 0.00 -9.46
N ALA A 85 -1.04 -1.22 -9.41
CA ALA A 85 -0.38 -1.73 -8.22
C ALA A 85 0.77 -0.80 -7.77
N TRP A 86 1.60 -0.32 -8.72
CA TRP A 86 2.65 0.65 -8.42
C TRP A 86 2.09 1.96 -7.86
N HIS A 87 1.00 2.50 -8.45
CA HIS A 87 0.35 3.71 -7.93
C HIS A 87 -0.26 3.52 -6.55
N ILE A 88 -0.85 2.36 -6.28
CA ILE A 88 -1.33 2.03 -4.93
C ILE A 88 -0.15 2.00 -3.95
N MET A 89 0.91 1.28 -4.27
CA MET A 89 2.08 1.13 -3.39
C MET A 89 2.79 2.47 -3.11
N ASN A 90 2.77 3.43 -4.03
CA ASN A 90 3.31 4.77 -3.80
C ASN A 90 2.67 5.51 -2.61
N ASN A 91 1.44 5.14 -2.22
CA ASN A 91 0.75 5.74 -1.07
C ASN A 91 1.25 5.18 0.28
N PHE A 92 2.15 4.21 0.25
CA PHE A 92 2.70 3.55 1.45
C PHE A 92 4.21 3.75 1.56
N ASP A 93 4.76 4.61 0.72
CA ASP A 93 6.15 5.02 0.76
C ASP A 93 6.39 5.92 1.98
N ILE A 94 7.22 5.46 2.91
CA ILE A 94 7.61 6.20 4.12
C ILE A 94 8.88 6.96 3.79
N PRO A 95 8.84 8.30 3.74
CA PRO A 95 10.03 9.10 3.49
C PRO A 95 11.05 8.94 4.62
N PHE A 96 12.34 8.94 4.30
CA PHE A 96 13.39 8.93 5.31
C PHE A 96 13.25 10.13 6.25
N GLY A 97 13.26 9.87 7.55
CA GLY A 97 13.08 10.90 8.59
C GLY A 97 11.62 11.22 8.94
N ALA A 98 10.63 10.63 8.25
CA ALA A 98 9.22 10.82 8.63
C ALA A 98 8.84 10.08 9.92
N ILE A 99 9.53 8.99 10.23
CA ILE A 99 9.38 8.22 11.47
C ILE A 99 10.75 8.07 12.10
N HIS A 100 10.87 8.57 13.33
CA HIS A 100 12.08 8.43 14.14
C HIS A 100 11.81 7.50 15.31
N LEU A 101 12.57 6.42 15.39
CA LEU A 101 12.53 5.47 16.50
C LEU A 101 13.64 5.83 17.49
N ASP A 102 13.27 6.28 18.67
CA ASP A 102 14.23 6.50 19.74
C ASP A 102 14.44 5.23 20.61
N SER A 103 15.42 5.28 21.48
CA SER A 103 15.76 4.14 22.34
C SER A 103 14.66 3.76 23.35
N SER A 104 13.67 4.61 23.56
CA SER A 104 12.52 4.36 24.45
C SER A 104 11.35 3.73 23.72
N SER A 105 11.35 3.73 22.37
CA SER A 105 10.27 3.14 21.59
C SER A 105 10.28 1.61 21.75
N GLY A 106 9.12 1.02 21.97
CA GLY A 106 8.96 -0.43 22.07
C GLY A 106 9.24 -1.19 20.75
N TYR A 107 9.45 -0.48 19.66
CA TYR A 107 9.59 -1.05 18.31
C TYR A 107 11.01 -1.01 17.75
N GLY A 108 11.85 -0.15 18.21
CA GLY A 108 13.18 0.08 17.62
C GLY A 108 14.33 -0.77 18.19
N GLY A 109 14.05 -1.75 19.03
CA GLY A 109 15.12 -2.58 19.62
C GLY A 109 16.13 -1.80 20.46
N GLY A 110 15.77 -0.62 20.96
CA GLY A 110 16.63 0.22 21.79
C GLY A 110 17.65 1.06 20.99
N VAL A 111 17.51 1.15 19.67
CA VAL A 111 18.43 1.88 18.78
C VAL A 111 17.74 3.09 18.20
N ASN A 112 18.41 4.25 18.23
CA ASN A 112 17.96 5.42 17.50
C ASN A 112 18.10 5.18 16.00
N SER A 113 16.99 5.16 15.27
CA SER A 113 16.96 4.91 13.82
C SER A 113 15.79 5.63 13.15
N ASN A 114 15.87 5.77 11.84
CA ASN A 114 14.73 6.20 11.03
C ASN A 114 14.08 4.98 10.37
N GLU A 115 12.76 4.88 10.46
CA GLU A 115 11.99 3.92 9.68
C GLU A 115 11.61 4.58 8.35
N TYR A 116 11.86 3.88 7.25
CA TYR A 116 11.55 4.33 5.90
C TYR A 116 11.33 3.14 4.98
N THR A 117 10.76 3.37 3.82
CA THR A 117 10.55 2.32 2.83
C THR A 117 11.86 2.00 2.11
N GLU A 118 12.48 0.89 2.46
CA GLU A 118 13.74 0.44 1.85
C GLU A 118 13.53 -0.13 0.44
N TRP A 119 12.41 -0.83 0.21
CA TRP A 119 12.06 -1.36 -1.12
C TRP A 119 10.55 -1.55 -1.28
N VAL A 120 10.12 -1.57 -2.54
CA VAL A 120 8.75 -1.90 -2.95
C VAL A 120 8.79 -2.94 -4.05
N VAL A 121 7.88 -3.90 -3.98
CA VAL A 121 7.78 -5.01 -4.93
C VAL A 121 6.39 -5.08 -5.53
N VAL A 122 6.34 -5.36 -6.84
CA VAL A 122 5.13 -5.77 -7.54
C VAL A 122 5.41 -7.09 -8.27
N ALA A 123 4.71 -8.16 -7.86
CA ALA A 123 4.80 -9.46 -8.49
C ALA A 123 3.64 -9.69 -9.48
N ASN A 124 3.96 -10.01 -10.72
CA ASN A 124 2.97 -10.40 -11.71
C ASN A 124 2.97 -11.93 -11.84
N LEU A 125 1.98 -12.58 -11.23
CA LEU A 125 1.89 -14.03 -11.18
C LEU A 125 1.59 -14.66 -12.55
N LYS A 126 0.95 -13.94 -13.45
CA LYS A 126 0.63 -14.42 -14.79
C LYS A 126 1.87 -14.50 -15.67
N THR A 127 2.70 -13.47 -15.64
CA THR A 127 3.96 -13.40 -16.41
C THR A 127 5.13 -13.99 -15.64
N LYS A 128 4.95 -14.36 -14.37
CA LYS A 128 5.99 -14.85 -13.46
C LYS A 128 7.16 -13.86 -13.34
N THR A 129 6.83 -12.57 -13.28
CA THR A 129 7.79 -11.48 -13.20
C THR A 129 7.72 -10.83 -11.83
N TYR A 130 8.86 -10.61 -11.25
CA TYR A 130 9.04 -9.91 -9.99
C TYR A 130 9.75 -8.58 -10.27
N LYS A 131 9.11 -7.48 -9.94
CA LYS A 131 9.64 -6.13 -10.16
C LYS A 131 9.87 -5.46 -8.82
N ILE A 132 11.04 -4.86 -8.67
CA ILE A 132 11.48 -4.24 -7.43
C ILE A 132 12.12 -2.89 -7.71
N ARG A 133 11.88 -1.93 -6.83
CA ARG A 133 12.67 -0.72 -6.67
C ARG A 133 13.10 -0.59 -5.23
N SER A 134 14.21 0.07 -4.96
CA SER A 134 14.70 0.34 -3.61
C SER A 134 14.82 1.83 -3.36
N PHE A 135 15.06 2.19 -2.10
CA PHE A 135 15.35 3.58 -1.72
C PHE A 135 16.56 4.13 -2.49
N GLU A 136 17.64 3.34 -2.58
CA GLU A 136 18.88 3.73 -3.25
C GLU A 136 18.76 3.73 -4.78
N ASN A 137 17.88 2.90 -5.34
CA ASN A 137 17.63 2.85 -6.78
C ASN A 137 16.12 2.88 -7.06
N PRO A 138 15.56 4.06 -7.38
CA PRO A 138 14.15 4.20 -7.70
C PRO A 138 13.78 3.62 -9.07
N GLY A 139 14.76 3.23 -9.89
CA GLY A 139 14.55 2.50 -11.13
C GLY A 139 13.98 1.10 -10.87
N ILE A 140 13.04 0.67 -11.71
CA ILE A 140 12.41 -0.64 -11.55
C ILE A 140 13.33 -1.71 -12.16
N LEU A 141 13.86 -2.60 -11.33
CA LEU A 141 14.51 -3.83 -11.74
C LEU A 141 13.46 -4.92 -11.97
N SER A 142 13.50 -5.59 -13.11
CA SER A 142 12.62 -6.71 -13.44
C SER A 142 13.40 -8.02 -13.40
N VAL A 143 12.84 -9.01 -12.71
CA VAL A 143 13.39 -10.35 -12.60
C VAL A 143 12.34 -11.35 -13.06
N ASN A 144 12.65 -12.21 -14.03
CA ASN A 144 11.77 -13.27 -14.49
C ASN A 144 12.17 -14.59 -13.82
N PHE A 145 11.19 -15.40 -13.41
CA PHE A 145 11.49 -16.72 -12.85
C PHE A 145 12.16 -17.65 -13.85
N SER A 146 11.94 -17.44 -15.15
CA SER A 146 12.63 -18.19 -16.21
C SER A 146 14.14 -17.95 -16.27
N ASP A 147 14.63 -16.87 -15.66
CA ASP A 147 16.04 -16.51 -15.67
C ASP A 147 16.85 -17.26 -14.59
N TRP A 148 16.15 -18.09 -13.77
CA TRP A 148 16.68 -18.77 -12.61
C TRP A 148 16.51 -20.28 -12.71
N ASP A 149 17.52 -21.03 -12.28
CA ASP A 149 17.39 -22.48 -12.11
C ASP A 149 16.65 -22.79 -10.79
N LEU A 150 15.31 -22.94 -10.89
CA LEU A 150 14.46 -23.23 -9.75
C LEU A 150 14.69 -24.63 -9.12
N ASN A 151 15.42 -25.53 -9.82
CA ASN A 151 15.81 -26.85 -9.30
C ASN A 151 17.28 -26.86 -8.83
N GLY A 152 17.97 -25.75 -8.94
CA GLY A 152 19.36 -25.61 -8.53
C GLY A 152 19.56 -25.86 -7.02
N LYS A 153 20.67 -26.48 -6.65
CA LYS A 153 21.01 -26.78 -5.26
C LYS A 153 21.78 -25.64 -4.58
N SER A 154 22.15 -24.61 -5.31
CA SER A 154 22.87 -23.44 -4.79
C SER A 154 21.99 -22.20 -4.81
N LEU A 155 22.22 -21.31 -3.83
CA LEU A 155 21.57 -19.99 -3.81
C LEU A 155 22.02 -19.18 -5.04
N GLN A 156 21.08 -18.61 -5.74
CA GLN A 156 21.30 -17.68 -6.83
C GLN A 156 20.91 -16.27 -6.37
N SER A 157 21.68 -15.26 -6.73
CA SER A 157 21.43 -13.87 -6.34
C SER A 157 21.75 -12.91 -7.49
N THR A 158 21.05 -11.78 -7.51
CA THR A 158 21.34 -10.65 -8.40
C THR A 158 21.36 -9.36 -7.59
N PRO A 159 22.31 -8.44 -7.84
CA PRO A 159 22.34 -7.19 -7.10
C PRO A 159 21.12 -6.33 -7.48
N LEU A 160 20.53 -5.65 -6.49
CA LEU A 160 19.46 -4.67 -6.67
C LEU A 160 19.98 -3.32 -7.20
N LEU A 161 21.26 -3.05 -6.97
CA LEU A 161 21.93 -1.84 -7.42
C LEU A 161 22.80 -2.19 -8.64
N LYS A 162 22.61 -1.48 -9.71
CA LYS A 162 23.49 -1.49 -10.88
C LYS A 162 23.93 -0.06 -11.15
#